data_fadb61948d890af808a79276ee26e0e3
#
_entry.id   fadb61948d890af808a79276ee26e0e3
#
_cell.length_a   1.000
_cell.length_b   1.000
_cell.length_c   1.000
_cell.angle_alpha   90.00
_cell.angle_beta   90.00
_cell.angle_gamma   90.00
#
_symmetry.space_group_name_H-M   'P 1'
#
loop_
_entity.id
_entity.type
_entity.pdbx_description
1 polymer ?
#
loop_
_entity_poly.entity_id
_entity_poly.type
_entity_poly.pdbx_seq_one_letter_code
_entity_poly.pdbx_strand_id
1 'polypeptide(L)'
;GLIDPKVLSVVYGLMDGRKEITISQNPERGTIKAKEGFFVVSATNPNVAGVRLSEALLSRFAIQVEFTTDWNLARKLGVPQSAVVASQNLAKKVENGETSWSPQMRELLAFRELSKLFGTKWAVQNLLASAPEIDRPIASDVFGRVFGEAILPAKI
;
A
#
# COMPACT_ATOMS: atom_id res chain seq x y z
N GLY A 1 11.64 -3.22 4.45
CA GLY A 1 12.36 -4.46 4.56
C GLY A 1 11.44 -5.56 5.06
N LEU A 2 11.62 -6.77 4.59
CA LEU A 2 10.92 -7.96 5.07
C LEU A 2 11.33 -8.18 6.53
N ILE A 3 10.38 -8.24 7.43
CA ILE A 3 10.65 -8.61 8.82
C ILE A 3 10.80 -10.13 8.87
N ASP A 4 11.93 -10.60 9.40
CA ASP A 4 12.16 -12.04 9.60
C ASP A 4 11.01 -12.63 10.44
N PRO A 5 10.35 -13.71 10.00
CA PRO A 5 9.29 -14.39 10.76
C PRO A 5 9.71 -14.76 12.18
N LYS A 6 11.01 -15.03 12.42
CA LYS A 6 11.54 -15.30 13.76
C LYS A 6 11.46 -14.07 14.68
N VAL A 7 11.66 -12.87 14.13
CA VAL A 7 11.51 -11.62 14.90
C VAL A 7 10.03 -11.38 15.22
N LEU A 8 9.13 -11.65 14.28
CA LEU A 8 7.69 -11.54 14.52
C LEU A 8 7.19 -12.50 15.58
N SER A 9 7.79 -13.68 15.72
CA SER A 9 7.38 -14.65 16.74
C SER A 9 7.56 -14.15 18.17
N VAL A 10 8.45 -13.19 18.39
CA VAL A 10 8.67 -12.58 19.71
C VAL A 10 7.42 -11.88 20.23
N VAL A 11 6.62 -11.28 19.31
CA VAL A 11 5.39 -10.55 19.71
C VAL A 11 4.20 -11.47 19.99
N TYR A 12 4.28 -12.77 19.67
CA TYR A 12 3.16 -13.69 19.88
C TYR A 12 2.74 -13.77 21.35
N GLY A 13 3.72 -13.75 22.27
CA GLY A 13 3.44 -13.77 23.70
C GLY A 13 2.66 -12.55 24.20
N LEU A 14 2.76 -11.41 23.51
CA LEU A 14 1.98 -10.20 23.81
C LEU A 14 0.56 -10.27 23.25
N MET A 15 0.34 -11.06 22.20
CA MET A 15 -0.94 -11.16 21.48
C MET A 15 -1.81 -12.31 21.99
N ASP A 16 -1.23 -13.26 22.71
CA ASP A 16 -1.96 -14.37 23.31
C ASP A 16 -2.30 -14.12 24.79
N GLY A 17 -2.93 -15.09 25.43
CA GLY A 17 -3.37 -14.99 26.83
C GLY A 17 -2.25 -14.77 27.85
N ARG A 18 -0.97 -14.98 27.49
CA ARG A 18 0.19 -14.76 28.37
C ARG A 18 0.47 -13.27 28.60
N LYS A 19 0.26 -12.44 27.57
CA LYS A 19 0.51 -10.99 27.57
C LYS A 19 1.91 -10.60 28.06
N GLU A 20 2.91 -11.43 27.71
CA GLU A 20 4.29 -11.23 28.12
C GLU A 20 5.28 -11.72 27.08
N ILE A 21 6.49 -11.15 27.10
CA ILE A 21 7.62 -11.61 26.30
C ILE A 21 8.87 -11.77 27.17
N THR A 22 9.69 -12.74 26.79
CA THR A 22 11.04 -12.90 27.32
C THR A 22 12.05 -12.71 26.18
N ILE A 23 12.98 -11.77 26.35
CA ILE A 23 14.01 -11.47 25.34
C ILE A 23 15.21 -12.38 25.63
N SER A 24 15.29 -13.49 24.90
CA SER A 24 16.35 -14.49 25.11
C SER A 24 17.77 -13.93 24.92
N GLN A 25 17.94 -12.92 24.05
CA GLN A 25 19.21 -12.25 23.82
C GLN A 25 19.62 -11.27 24.93
N ASN A 26 18.70 -10.96 25.85
CA ASN A 26 18.99 -10.09 27.00
C ASN A 26 18.32 -10.66 28.27
N PRO A 27 18.89 -11.72 28.87
CA PRO A 27 18.31 -12.37 30.03
C PRO A 27 18.16 -11.48 31.26
N GLU A 28 19.01 -10.44 31.38
CA GLU A 28 18.97 -9.49 32.51
C GLU A 28 17.66 -8.67 32.55
N ARG A 29 17.00 -8.49 31.41
CA ARG A 29 15.69 -7.82 31.34
C ARG A 29 14.54 -8.68 31.85
N GLY A 30 14.74 -9.98 31.98
CA GLY A 30 13.71 -10.90 32.44
C GLY A 30 12.47 -10.90 31.51
N THR A 31 11.34 -11.21 32.10
CA THR A 31 10.03 -11.22 31.40
C THR A 31 9.37 -9.85 31.48
N ILE A 32 9.00 -9.31 30.33
CA ILE A 32 8.30 -8.03 30.18
C ILE A 32 6.82 -8.30 30.02
N LYS A 33 5.99 -7.79 30.91
CA LYS A 33 4.53 -7.93 30.87
C LYS A 33 3.88 -6.74 30.17
N ALA A 34 2.89 -7.00 29.34
CA ALA A 34 2.06 -5.97 28.74
C ALA A 34 1.23 -5.27 29.81
N LYS A 35 1.13 -3.93 29.71
CA LYS A 35 0.23 -3.15 30.57
C LYS A 35 -1.22 -3.40 30.17
N GLU A 36 -2.14 -3.11 31.10
CA GLU A 36 -3.56 -3.10 30.79
C GLU A 36 -3.87 -2.16 29.61
N GLY A 37 -4.75 -2.59 28.71
CA GLY A 37 -5.07 -1.84 27.49
C GLY A 37 -4.05 -1.97 26.35
N PHE A 38 -2.94 -2.72 26.54
CA PHE A 38 -1.99 -2.96 25.46
C PHE A 38 -2.61 -3.81 24.34
N PHE A 39 -2.43 -3.36 23.11
CA PHE A 39 -2.80 -4.11 21.89
C PHE A 39 -1.77 -3.91 20.79
N VAL A 40 -1.78 -4.81 19.82
CA VAL A 40 -0.86 -4.79 18.67
C VAL A 40 -1.65 -4.43 17.42
N VAL A 41 -1.16 -3.47 16.68
CA VAL A 41 -1.65 -3.12 15.32
C VAL A 41 -0.57 -3.46 14.32
N SER A 42 -0.95 -4.12 13.26
CA SER A 42 -0.06 -4.42 12.13
C SER A 42 -0.68 -3.90 10.84
N ALA A 43 0.14 -3.37 9.97
CA ALA A 43 -0.23 -3.03 8.60
C ALA A 43 0.67 -3.81 7.64
N THR A 44 0.07 -4.42 6.65
CA THR A 44 0.78 -5.17 5.61
C THR A 44 0.21 -4.83 4.24
N ASN A 45 1.04 -4.93 3.22
CA ASN A 45 0.57 -4.88 1.84
C ASN A 45 0.55 -6.31 1.28
N PRO A 46 -0.64 -6.91 1.07
CA PRO A 46 -0.76 -8.29 0.62
C PRO A 46 -0.19 -8.53 -0.78
N ASN A 47 -0.08 -7.46 -1.60
CA ASN A 47 0.36 -7.53 -2.99
C ASN A 47 1.89 -7.38 -3.16
N VAL A 48 2.65 -7.22 -2.06
CA VAL A 48 4.11 -7.17 -2.13
C VAL A 48 4.68 -8.59 -2.08
N ALA A 49 5.41 -8.96 -3.12
CA ALA A 49 6.07 -10.26 -3.18
C ALA A 49 6.98 -10.49 -1.96
N GLY A 50 6.86 -11.66 -1.34
CA GLY A 50 7.64 -12.04 -0.17
C GLY A 50 7.11 -11.53 1.18
N VAL A 51 6.03 -10.76 1.21
CA VAL A 51 5.35 -10.34 2.44
C VAL A 51 4.15 -11.27 2.67
N ARG A 52 4.40 -12.41 3.29
CA ARG A 52 3.32 -13.28 3.77
C ARG A 52 3.39 -13.36 5.28
N LEU A 53 2.35 -12.91 5.95
CA LEU A 53 2.17 -13.20 7.36
C LEU A 53 1.76 -14.66 7.51
N SER A 54 2.34 -15.35 8.50
CA SER A 54 1.93 -16.73 8.77
C SER A 54 0.49 -16.78 9.27
N GLU A 55 -0.22 -17.88 8.97
CA GLU A 55 -1.58 -18.09 9.49
C GLU A 55 -1.59 -18.03 11.03
N ALA A 56 -0.53 -18.52 11.66
CA ALA A 56 -0.35 -18.44 13.10
C ALA A 56 -0.30 -16.99 13.63
N LEU A 57 0.24 -16.05 12.86
CA LEU A 57 0.22 -14.63 13.22
C LEU A 57 -1.16 -14.01 12.91
N LEU A 58 -1.72 -14.29 11.73
CA LEU A 58 -3.02 -13.77 11.32
C LEU A 58 -4.13 -14.16 12.30
N SER A 59 -4.14 -15.42 12.78
CA SER A 59 -5.14 -15.90 13.75
C SER A 59 -5.11 -15.20 15.11
N ARG A 60 -4.03 -14.47 15.41
CA ARG A 60 -3.91 -13.68 16.66
C ARG A 60 -4.48 -12.26 16.55
N PHE A 61 -4.80 -11.81 15.34
CA PHE A 61 -5.52 -10.55 15.16
C PHE A 61 -7.02 -10.82 15.18
N ALA A 62 -7.68 -10.34 16.20
CA ALA A 62 -9.15 -10.47 16.35
C ALA A 62 -9.90 -9.69 15.26
N ILE A 63 -9.30 -8.65 14.70
CA ILE A 63 -9.89 -7.80 13.66
C ILE A 63 -8.90 -7.73 12.50
N GLN A 64 -9.37 -8.05 11.30
CA GLN A 64 -8.64 -7.91 10.06
C GLN A 64 -9.47 -7.02 9.14
N VAL A 65 -8.87 -5.93 8.66
CA VAL A 65 -9.55 -4.96 7.79
C VAL A 65 -8.72 -4.78 6.53
N GLU A 66 -9.37 -4.94 5.40
CA GLU A 66 -8.77 -4.60 4.11
C GLU A 66 -9.11 -3.15 3.76
N PHE A 67 -8.08 -2.37 3.45
CA PHE A 67 -8.23 -0.99 3.02
C PHE A 67 -7.98 -0.89 1.52
N THR A 68 -8.99 -0.42 0.81
CA THR A 68 -8.88 -0.02 -0.59
C THR A 68 -8.74 1.49 -0.69
N THR A 69 -8.39 1.99 -1.88
CA THR A 69 -8.30 3.44 -2.11
C THR A 69 -9.69 4.09 -2.01
N ASP A 70 -9.87 5.01 -1.05
CA ASP A 70 -11.07 5.85 -0.96
C ASP A 70 -10.99 6.99 -1.98
N TRP A 71 -11.66 6.80 -3.10
CA TRP A 71 -11.71 7.77 -4.21
C TRP A 71 -12.40 9.08 -3.81
N ASN A 72 -13.35 9.05 -2.87
CA ASN A 72 -14.02 10.25 -2.39
C ASN A 72 -13.07 11.06 -1.50
N LEU A 73 -12.29 10.38 -0.67
CA LEU A 73 -11.25 11.03 0.11
C LEU A 73 -10.18 11.63 -0.80
N ALA A 74 -9.75 10.92 -1.86
CA ALA A 74 -8.79 11.47 -2.83
C ALA A 74 -9.28 12.79 -3.42
N ARG A 75 -10.56 12.86 -3.83
CA ARG A 75 -11.19 14.11 -4.33
C ARG A 75 -11.21 15.20 -3.26
N LYS A 76 -11.63 14.88 -2.04
CA LYS A 76 -11.66 15.83 -0.92
C LYS A 76 -10.27 16.38 -0.58
N LEU A 77 -9.25 15.57 -0.76
CA LEU A 77 -7.85 15.96 -0.60
C LEU A 77 -7.30 16.74 -1.80
N GLY A 78 -8.11 17.05 -2.80
CA GLY A 78 -7.75 17.89 -3.94
C GLY A 78 -6.98 17.19 -5.05
N VAL A 79 -7.07 15.86 -5.15
CA VAL A 79 -6.57 15.14 -6.32
C VAL A 79 -7.43 15.50 -7.53
N PRO A 80 -6.86 15.88 -8.69
CA PRO A 80 -7.60 16.20 -9.90
C PRO A 80 -8.55 15.07 -10.31
N GLN A 81 -9.78 15.43 -10.68
CA GLN A 81 -10.83 14.48 -11.03
C GLN A 81 -10.42 13.51 -12.15
N SER A 82 -9.69 13.99 -13.15
CA SER A 82 -9.18 13.18 -14.25
C SER A 82 -8.24 12.06 -13.75
N ALA A 83 -7.34 12.39 -12.82
CA ALA A 83 -6.44 11.38 -12.22
C ALA A 83 -7.22 10.35 -11.41
N VAL A 84 -8.23 10.78 -10.65
CA VAL A 84 -9.09 9.86 -9.90
C VAL A 84 -9.84 8.92 -10.83
N VAL A 85 -10.45 9.45 -11.91
CA VAL A 85 -11.19 8.62 -12.88
C VAL A 85 -10.28 7.63 -13.59
N ALA A 86 -9.10 8.07 -14.06
CA ALA A 86 -8.13 7.17 -14.69
C ALA A 86 -7.71 6.04 -13.74
N SER A 87 -7.43 6.38 -12.48
CA SER A 87 -7.03 5.39 -11.47
C SER A 87 -8.16 4.43 -11.11
N GLN A 88 -9.41 4.89 -11.04
CA GLN A 88 -10.58 4.01 -10.87
C GLN A 88 -10.74 3.03 -12.04
N ASN A 89 -10.53 3.51 -13.27
CA ASN A 89 -10.60 2.65 -14.45
C ASN A 89 -9.49 1.58 -14.44
N LEU A 90 -8.28 1.95 -13.99
CA LEU A 90 -7.21 0.97 -13.80
C LEU A 90 -7.51 -0.01 -12.66
N ALA A 91 -8.08 0.44 -11.54
CA ALA A 91 -8.45 -0.44 -10.44
C ALA A 91 -9.44 -1.53 -10.89
N LYS A 92 -10.44 -1.17 -11.72
CA LYS A 92 -11.35 -2.15 -12.33
C LYS A 92 -10.62 -3.14 -13.22
N LYS A 93 -9.58 -2.72 -13.95
CA LYS A 93 -8.76 -3.61 -14.75
C LYS A 93 -7.91 -4.56 -13.90
N VAL A 94 -7.47 -4.12 -12.72
CA VAL A 94 -6.82 -5.00 -11.73
C VAL A 94 -7.81 -6.06 -11.23
N GLU A 95 -9.04 -5.66 -10.88
CA GLU A 95 -10.10 -6.59 -10.45
C GLU A 95 -10.41 -7.64 -11.53
N ASN A 96 -10.34 -7.25 -12.80
CA ASN A 96 -10.56 -8.14 -13.95
C ASN A 96 -9.32 -8.98 -14.30
N GLY A 97 -8.17 -8.77 -13.66
CA GLY A 97 -6.92 -9.47 -13.98
C GLY A 97 -6.22 -9.00 -15.26
N GLU A 98 -6.62 -7.86 -15.83
CA GLU A 98 -6.03 -7.29 -17.05
C GLU A 98 -4.68 -6.58 -16.79
N THR A 99 -4.45 -6.11 -15.57
CA THR A 99 -3.23 -5.47 -15.13
C THR A 99 -3.02 -5.78 -13.65
N SER A 100 -1.80 -5.65 -13.15
CA SER A 100 -1.49 -5.89 -11.74
C SER A 100 -1.40 -4.61 -10.91
N TRP A 101 -1.48 -3.43 -11.55
CA TRP A 101 -1.21 -2.15 -10.93
C TRP A 101 -2.29 -1.10 -11.20
N SER A 102 -2.63 -0.36 -10.16
CA SER A 102 -3.36 0.90 -10.22
C SER A 102 -2.81 1.88 -9.19
N PRO A 103 -2.81 3.20 -9.47
CA PRO A 103 -2.38 4.19 -8.49
C PRO A 103 -3.20 4.11 -7.20
N GLN A 104 -2.50 4.11 -6.07
CA GLN A 104 -3.11 4.14 -4.74
C GLN A 104 -3.09 5.58 -4.19
N MET A 105 -3.65 5.78 -3.00
CA MET A 105 -3.75 7.11 -2.38
C MET A 105 -2.41 7.86 -2.33
N ARG A 106 -1.30 7.17 -2.04
CA ARG A 106 0.02 7.79 -1.95
C ARG A 106 0.48 8.36 -3.29
N GLU A 107 0.34 7.58 -4.35
CA GLU A 107 0.70 8.00 -5.72
C GLU A 107 -0.20 9.14 -6.19
N LEU A 108 -1.48 9.13 -5.84
CA LEU A 108 -2.42 10.18 -6.17
C LEU A 108 -2.11 11.50 -5.45
N LEU A 109 -1.73 11.45 -4.19
CA LEU A 109 -1.31 12.65 -3.45
C LEU A 109 0.00 13.21 -3.99
N ALA A 110 0.96 12.35 -4.33
CA ALA A 110 2.19 12.76 -5.00
C ALA A 110 1.89 13.39 -6.38
N PHE A 111 1.01 12.78 -7.17
CA PHE A 111 0.55 13.33 -8.45
C PHE A 111 -0.04 14.73 -8.28
N ARG A 112 -0.89 14.95 -7.28
CA ARG A 112 -1.46 16.27 -6.98
C ARG A 112 -0.38 17.32 -6.77
N GLU A 113 0.61 17.05 -5.95
CA GLU A 113 1.69 18.00 -5.66
C GLU A 113 2.57 18.23 -6.89
N LEU A 114 2.94 17.15 -7.60
CA LEU A 114 3.75 17.27 -8.82
C LEU A 114 3.01 18.01 -9.94
N SER A 115 1.68 17.87 -10.03
CA SER A 115 0.88 18.61 -11.00
C SER A 115 0.93 20.11 -10.77
N LYS A 116 0.97 20.55 -9.51
CA LYS A 116 1.10 21.96 -9.14
C LYS A 116 2.49 22.53 -9.49
N LEU A 117 3.53 21.73 -9.29
CA LEU A 117 4.93 22.17 -9.45
C LEU A 117 5.39 22.12 -10.91
N PHE A 118 5.03 21.06 -11.64
CA PHE A 118 5.59 20.75 -12.96
C PHE A 118 4.54 20.63 -14.07
N GLY A 119 3.27 20.85 -13.72
CA GLY A 119 2.16 20.69 -14.65
C GLY A 119 1.65 19.25 -14.75
N THR A 120 0.40 19.14 -15.18
CA THR A 120 -0.35 17.87 -15.19
C THR A 120 0.28 16.82 -16.09
N LYS A 121 0.74 17.21 -17.28
CA LYS A 121 1.34 16.28 -18.24
C LYS A 121 2.56 15.58 -17.67
N TRP A 122 3.49 16.34 -17.09
CA TRP A 122 4.67 15.79 -16.47
C TRP A 122 4.33 14.86 -15.28
N ALA A 123 3.35 15.28 -14.46
CA ALA A 123 2.90 14.47 -13.33
C ALA A 123 2.30 13.13 -13.78
N VAL A 124 1.53 13.09 -14.88
CA VAL A 124 1.03 11.83 -15.47
C VAL A 124 2.18 10.98 -15.96
N GLN A 125 3.16 11.54 -16.69
CA GLN A 125 4.32 10.80 -17.16
C GLN A 125 5.11 10.16 -16.01
N ASN A 126 5.31 10.91 -14.92
CA ASN A 126 5.96 10.41 -13.72
C ASN A 126 5.14 9.31 -13.02
N LEU A 127 3.83 9.48 -12.93
CA LEU A 127 2.93 8.47 -12.35
C LEU A 127 2.98 7.17 -13.17
N LEU A 128 2.92 7.26 -14.49
CA LEU A 128 3.03 6.10 -15.39
C LEU A 128 4.40 5.41 -15.28
N ALA A 129 5.48 6.16 -15.04
CA ALA A 129 6.81 5.60 -14.83
C ALA A 129 6.91 4.75 -13.55
N SER A 130 6.06 5.03 -12.55
CA SER A 130 6.01 4.23 -11.31
C SER A 130 5.29 2.88 -11.47
N ALA A 131 4.54 2.70 -12.56
CA ALA A 131 3.90 1.42 -12.87
C ALA A 131 4.95 0.34 -13.23
N PRO A 132 4.68 -0.95 -12.87
CA PRO A 132 5.45 -2.06 -13.40
C PRO A 132 5.56 -1.99 -14.92
N GLU A 133 6.70 -2.33 -15.47
CA GLU A 133 6.98 -2.16 -16.90
C GLU A 133 5.95 -2.86 -17.80
N ILE A 134 5.51 -4.04 -17.39
CA ILE A 134 4.50 -4.83 -18.10
C ILE A 134 3.12 -4.14 -18.12
N ASP A 135 2.80 -3.33 -17.12
CA ASP A 135 1.50 -2.67 -16.99
C ASP A 135 1.47 -1.27 -17.63
N ARG A 136 2.64 -0.68 -17.96
CA ARG A 136 2.74 0.67 -18.53
C ARG A 136 1.93 0.88 -19.80
N PRO A 137 1.87 -0.06 -20.76
CA PRO A 137 1.05 0.13 -21.96
C PRO A 137 -0.44 0.29 -21.65
N ILE A 138 -0.99 -0.53 -20.76
CA ILE A 138 -2.39 -0.46 -20.33
C ILE A 138 -2.65 0.82 -19.55
N ALA A 139 -1.75 1.16 -18.63
CA ALA A 139 -1.85 2.39 -17.85
C ALA A 139 -1.81 3.64 -18.75
N SER A 140 -0.91 3.68 -19.72
CA SER A 140 -0.80 4.78 -20.70
C SER A 140 -2.06 4.94 -21.55
N ASP A 141 -2.67 3.84 -22.00
CA ASP A 141 -3.92 3.86 -22.75
C ASP A 141 -5.07 4.43 -21.90
N VAL A 142 -5.22 3.95 -20.67
CA VAL A 142 -6.28 4.41 -19.75
C VAL A 142 -6.13 5.89 -19.43
N PHE A 143 -4.92 6.33 -19.07
CA PHE A 143 -4.65 7.75 -18.80
C PHE A 143 -4.81 8.61 -20.05
N GLY A 144 -4.31 8.15 -21.19
CA GLY A 144 -4.44 8.84 -22.48
C GLY A 144 -5.90 9.11 -22.85
N ARG A 145 -6.79 8.12 -22.69
CA ARG A 145 -8.24 8.30 -22.94
C ARG A 145 -8.88 9.32 -22.01
N VAL A 146 -8.49 9.36 -20.73
CA VAL A 146 -9.09 10.29 -19.76
C VAL A 146 -8.55 11.70 -19.94
N PHE A 147 -7.27 11.84 -20.29
CA PHE A 147 -6.63 13.15 -20.48
C PHE A 147 -6.74 13.68 -21.91
N GLY A 148 -7.25 12.89 -22.85
CA GLY A 148 -7.49 13.31 -24.23
C GLY A 148 -6.23 13.41 -25.10
N GLU A 149 -5.10 12.89 -24.66
CA GLU A 149 -3.85 12.85 -25.39
C GLU A 149 -3.04 11.57 -25.10
N ALA A 150 -2.23 11.14 -26.05
CA ALA A 150 -1.31 10.04 -25.83
C ALA A 150 -0.20 10.46 -24.85
N ILE A 151 -0.11 9.77 -23.71
CA ILE A 151 0.89 10.06 -22.69
C ILE A 151 1.75 8.81 -22.47
N LEU A 152 3.05 8.96 -22.65
CA LEU A 152 4.02 7.91 -22.38
C LEU A 152 4.68 8.15 -21.01
N PRO A 153 5.14 7.09 -20.34
CA PRO A 153 5.90 7.20 -19.11
C PRO A 153 7.14 8.08 -19.28
N ALA A 154 7.52 8.82 -18.25
CA ALA A 154 8.79 9.53 -18.25
C ALA A 154 9.96 8.54 -18.46
N LYS A 155 10.88 8.90 -19.33
CA LYS A 155 12.18 8.21 -19.43
C LYS A 155 13.13 8.91 -18.47
N ILE A 156 13.66 8.18 -17.52
CA ILE A 156 14.69 8.63 -16.60
C ILE A 156 16.03 8.15 -17.14
#